data_4a4252036f97a72e9781a7208fdb53d1
#
_entry.id   4a4252036f97a72e9781a7208fdb53d1
#
_cell.length_a   1.000
_cell.length_b   1.000
_cell.length_c   1.000
_cell.angle_alpha   90.00
_cell.angle_beta   90.00
_cell.angle_gamma   90.00
#
_symmetry.space_group_name_H-M   'P 1'
#
loop_
_entity.id
_entity.type
_entity.pdbx_description
1 polymer ?
#
loop_
_entity_poly.entity_id
_entity_poly.type
_entity_poly.pdbx_seq_one_letter_code
_entity_poly.pdbx_strand_id
1 'polypeptide(L)' 'APVGFDSWMAMQAFGYALDDRAAAARAFHRRFRGSDTLLAELDAEDARILHSLLLQKQ' A
#
# COMPACT_ATOMS: atom_id res chain seq x y z
N ALA A 1 3.81 11.68 1.28
CA ALA A 1 2.47 11.53 1.88
C ALA A 1 2.32 12.49 3.04
N PRO A 2 1.12 13.05 3.27
CA PRO A 2 0.91 13.97 4.39
C PRO A 2 1.00 13.25 5.73
N VAL A 3 1.28 14.04 6.76
CA VAL A 3 1.30 13.52 8.13
C VAL A 3 -0.11 13.01 8.46
N GLY A 4 -0.18 11.83 9.06
CA GLY A 4 -1.45 11.21 9.39
C GLY A 4 -2.05 10.37 8.28
N PHE A 5 -1.39 10.27 7.14
CA PHE A 5 -1.85 9.40 6.06
C PHE A 5 -1.81 7.94 6.50
N ASP A 6 -2.94 7.25 6.35
CA ASP A 6 -3.06 5.84 6.74
C ASP A 6 -2.95 4.96 5.50
N SER A 7 -1.81 4.30 5.36
CA SER A 7 -1.54 3.44 4.20
C SER A 7 -2.48 2.25 4.16
N TRP A 8 -2.86 1.69 5.31
CA TRP A 8 -3.76 0.54 5.34
C TRP A 8 -5.16 0.92 4.89
N MET A 9 -5.65 2.09 5.29
CA MET A 9 -6.93 2.57 4.79
C MET A 9 -6.90 2.81 3.28
N ALA A 10 -5.79 3.30 2.77
CA ALA A 10 -5.62 3.47 1.33
C ALA A 10 -5.64 2.12 0.61
N MET A 11 -4.98 1.11 1.17
CA MET A 11 -5.00 -0.24 0.63
C MET A 11 -6.43 -0.78 0.55
N GLN A 12 -7.20 -0.57 1.61
CA GLN A 12 -8.59 -1.00 1.65
C GLN A 12 -9.41 -0.31 0.57
N ALA A 13 -9.16 0.97 0.34
CA ALA A 13 -9.86 1.73 -0.69
C ALA A 13 -9.59 1.18 -2.09
N PHE A 14 -8.45 0.52 -2.29
CA PHE A 14 -8.12 -0.13 -3.56
C PHE A 14 -8.58 -1.58 -3.64
N GLY A 15 -9.29 -2.07 -2.62
CA GLY A 15 -9.88 -3.40 -2.66
C GLY A 15 -9.05 -4.49 -2.00
N TYR A 16 -7.96 -4.15 -1.31
CA TYR A 16 -7.18 -5.14 -0.58
C TYR A 16 -7.91 -5.53 0.70
N ALA A 17 -7.94 -6.83 0.99
CA ALA A 17 -8.51 -7.32 2.23
C ALA A 17 -7.52 -7.12 3.37
N LEU A 18 -7.98 -6.53 4.47
CA LEU A 18 -7.11 -6.24 5.60
C LEU A 18 -7.20 -7.28 6.72
N ASP A 19 -7.96 -8.34 6.53
CA ASP A 19 -8.00 -9.45 7.47
C ASP A 19 -6.67 -10.22 7.49
N ASP A 20 -5.88 -10.11 6.41
CA ASP A 20 -4.50 -10.61 6.36
C ASP A 20 -3.60 -9.51 5.81
N ARG A 21 -3.13 -8.65 6.70
CA ARG A 21 -2.31 -7.50 6.31
C ARG A 21 -0.99 -7.91 5.70
N ALA A 22 -0.39 -8.99 6.20
CA ALA A 22 0.88 -9.47 5.66
C ALA A 22 0.73 -9.87 4.20
N ALA A 23 -0.32 -10.61 3.87
CA ALA A 23 -0.57 -11.01 2.50
C ALA A 23 -0.89 -9.81 1.61
N ALA A 24 -1.66 -8.85 2.13
CA ALA A 24 -1.99 -7.63 1.39
C ALA A 24 -0.73 -6.81 1.08
N ALA A 25 0.15 -6.66 2.06
CA ALA A 25 1.40 -5.92 1.86
C ALA A 25 2.29 -6.59 0.83
N ARG A 26 2.41 -7.91 0.89
CA ARG A 26 3.23 -8.65 -0.08
C ARG A 26 2.65 -8.54 -1.49
N ALA A 27 1.33 -8.62 -1.61
CA ALA A 27 0.68 -8.48 -2.91
C ALA A 27 0.91 -7.07 -3.49
N PHE A 28 0.82 -6.06 -2.64
CA PHE A 28 1.08 -4.68 -3.07
C PHE A 28 2.52 -4.50 -3.53
N HIS A 29 3.48 -5.03 -2.75
CA HIS A 29 4.89 -4.91 -3.11
C HIS A 29 5.19 -5.61 -4.43
N ARG A 30 4.60 -6.78 -4.63
CA ARG A 30 4.81 -7.54 -5.86
C ARG A 30 4.30 -6.77 -7.07
N ARG A 31 3.18 -6.07 -6.91
CA ARG A 31 2.57 -5.33 -7.99
C ARG A 31 3.29 -4.02 -8.31
N PHE A 32 3.71 -3.29 -7.28
CA PHE A 32 4.21 -1.93 -7.46
C PHE A 32 5.71 -1.78 -7.26
N ARG A 33 6.35 -2.70 -6.57
CA ARG A 33 7.79 -2.62 -6.28
C ARG A 33 8.56 -3.85 -6.76
N GLY A 34 7.88 -4.77 -7.40
CA GLY A 34 8.51 -5.97 -7.91
C GLY A 34 8.79 -7.01 -6.82
N SER A 35 9.43 -8.10 -7.22
CA SER A 35 9.67 -9.23 -6.32
C SER A 35 10.80 -9.01 -5.32
N ASP A 36 11.51 -7.89 -5.43
CA ASP A 36 12.67 -7.63 -4.57
C ASP A 36 12.28 -7.21 -3.16
N THR A 37 11.02 -6.79 -2.98
CA THR A 37 10.55 -6.29 -1.69
C THR A 37 9.33 -7.08 -1.27
N LEU A 38 9.56 -8.11 -0.45
CA LEU A 38 8.48 -8.98 0.02
C LEU A 38 8.20 -8.78 1.51
N LEU A 39 8.32 -7.53 1.97
CA LEU A 39 8.04 -7.20 3.35
C LEU A 39 6.55 -7.29 3.63
N ALA A 40 6.21 -7.75 4.82
CA ALA A 40 4.82 -7.86 5.27
C ALA A 40 4.30 -6.55 5.86
N GLU A 41 5.03 -5.47 5.69
CA GLU A 41 4.70 -4.17 6.23
C GLU A 41 4.82 -3.11 5.15
N LEU A 42 4.10 -2.00 5.33
CA LEU A 42 4.17 -0.87 4.43
C LEU A 42 5.15 0.16 4.98
N ASP A 43 6.05 0.64 4.13
CA ASP A 43 7.03 1.65 4.53
C ASP A 43 6.67 3.03 3.95
N ALA A 44 7.56 4.01 4.10
CA ALA A 44 7.32 5.36 3.62
C ALA A 44 7.18 5.42 2.10
N GLU A 45 7.92 4.58 1.39
CA GLU A 45 7.82 4.49 -0.06
C GLU A 45 6.44 4.01 -0.48
N ASP A 46 5.91 3.01 0.21
CA ASP A 46 4.57 2.50 -0.05
C ASP A 46 3.51 3.57 0.21
N ALA A 47 3.67 4.33 1.28
CA ALA A 47 2.74 5.42 1.59
C ALA A 47 2.73 6.46 0.47
N ARG A 48 3.89 6.77 -0.08
CA ARG A 48 4.00 7.71 -1.18
C ARG A 48 3.28 7.20 -2.43
N ILE A 49 3.48 5.93 -2.75
CA ILE A 49 2.83 5.31 -3.91
C ILE A 49 1.32 5.32 -3.73
N LEU A 50 0.84 4.91 -2.56
CA LEU A 50 -0.59 4.87 -2.27
C LEU A 50 -1.22 6.24 -2.32
N HIS A 51 -0.55 7.24 -1.77
CA HIS A 51 -1.06 8.61 -1.80
C HIS A 51 -1.19 9.11 -3.23
N SER A 52 -0.19 8.83 -4.05
CA SER A 52 -0.19 9.19 -5.47
C SER A 52 -1.35 8.53 -6.21
N LEU A 53 -1.58 7.24 -5.94
CA LEU A 53 -2.67 6.51 -6.58
C LEU A 53 -4.03 7.07 -6.17
N LEU A 54 -4.19 7.46 -4.91
CA LEU A 54 -5.45 8.06 -4.46
C LEU A 54 -5.73 9.38 -5.17
N LEU A 55 -4.70 10.18 -5.40
CA LEU A 55 -4.84 11.42 -6.13
C LEU A 55 -5.26 11.18 -7.57
N GLN A 56 -4.73 10.13 -8.19
CA GLN A 56 -5.08 9.78 -9.56
C GLN A 56 -6.50 9.24 -9.67
N LYS A 57 -6.98 8.59 -8.62
CA LYS A 57 -8.31 7.99 -8.61
C LYS A 57 -9.41 9.03 -8.64
N GLN A 58 -9.14 10.21 -8.12
CA GLN A 58 -10.09 11.28 -8.12
C GLN A 58 -10.14 11.96 -9.49
#